data_be2887a7f9ff020e9d4c92f5b429d5d4
#
_entry.id   be2887a7f9ff020e9d4c92f5b429d5d4
#
_cell.length_a   1.000
_cell.length_b   1.000
_cell.length_c   1.000
_cell.angle_alpha   90.00
_cell.angle_beta   90.00
_cell.angle_gamma   90.00
#
_symmetry.space_group_name_H-M   'P 1'
#
loop_
_entity.id
_entity.type
_entity.pdbx_description
1 polymer ?
#
loop_
_entity_poly.entity_id
_entity_poly.type
_entity_poly.pdbx_seq_one_letter_code
_entity_poly.pdbx_strand_id
1 'polypeptide(L)'
;MIKTLQNTLKQDKERFTVPKSVQDIIPIRRIWPDGVFQFGSKYSKTLRFSDINYAIASKEDKTAMFLSYSELLNALDTGSTTKITINNKRLDRRNFEQEILIPPKGDDLDGGRKEYNAMLLDKVTDSSNSVVQERYITLSVHKKNVEEARAFFDRTVHDASSRLNHMDSHCEEMDAADRLHILHDFYRVGEESEFRFDLRENMKNGHSFKDAICPDSMEFKKDHFIMGGKYGRVLFLKEYASYIKDSMINELTSLNRSLMLSIDIIPVPTDEAVDVYKRQRLQRYPA
;
A
#
# COMPACT_ATOMS: atom_id res chain seq x y z
N MET A 1 9.30 -17.84 -16.94
CA MET A 1 8.82 -16.48 -16.63
C MET A 1 7.55 -16.10 -17.42
N ILE A 2 7.56 -16.12 -18.76
CA ILE A 2 6.35 -15.76 -19.54
C ILE A 2 5.18 -16.72 -19.30
N LYS A 3 5.41 -18.03 -19.15
CA LYS A 3 4.34 -19.02 -18.86
C LYS A 3 3.75 -18.86 -17.46
N THR A 4 4.55 -18.51 -16.44
CA THR A 4 4.08 -18.30 -15.06
C THR A 4 3.26 -17.03 -14.98
N LEU A 5 3.74 -15.93 -15.59
CA LEU A 5 2.97 -14.69 -15.74
C LEU A 5 1.67 -14.92 -16.55
N GLN A 6 1.74 -15.70 -17.64
CA GLN A 6 0.55 -16.04 -18.41
C GLN A 6 -0.45 -16.91 -17.62
N ASN A 7 0.04 -17.81 -16.76
CA ASN A 7 -0.82 -18.64 -15.92
C ASN A 7 -1.44 -17.81 -14.79
N THR A 8 -0.69 -16.92 -14.15
CA THR A 8 -1.22 -15.98 -13.14
C THR A 8 -2.27 -15.06 -13.79
N LEU A 9 -1.97 -14.49 -14.96
CA LEU A 9 -2.92 -13.68 -15.72
C LEU A 9 -4.14 -14.47 -16.24
N LYS A 10 -4.00 -15.80 -16.47
CA LYS A 10 -5.13 -16.66 -16.84
C LYS A 10 -6.00 -17.05 -15.66
N GLN A 11 -5.43 -17.19 -14.47
CA GLN A 11 -6.19 -17.47 -13.25
C GLN A 11 -7.04 -16.27 -12.82
N ASP A 12 -6.60 -15.04 -13.10
CA ASP A 12 -7.34 -13.81 -12.84
C ASP A 12 -8.32 -13.41 -13.96
N LYS A 13 -8.46 -14.21 -15.02
CA LYS A 13 -9.49 -13.98 -16.06
C LYS A 13 -10.88 -14.35 -15.55
N GLU A 14 -11.36 -13.60 -14.56
CA GLU A 14 -12.81 -13.45 -14.41
C GLU A 14 -13.36 -12.82 -15.70
N ARG A 15 -14.48 -13.35 -16.22
CA ARG A 15 -15.14 -12.75 -17.39
C ARG A 15 -15.44 -11.30 -17.06
N PHE A 16 -14.85 -10.38 -17.82
CA PHE A 16 -15.16 -8.97 -17.68
C PHE A 16 -16.67 -8.76 -17.86
N THR A 17 -17.31 -8.34 -16.80
CA THR A 17 -18.73 -7.95 -16.82
C THR A 17 -18.78 -6.44 -16.71
N VAL A 18 -19.48 -5.77 -17.59
CA VAL A 18 -19.63 -4.32 -17.54
C VAL A 18 -20.31 -3.96 -16.21
N PRO A 19 -19.66 -3.19 -15.32
CA PRO A 19 -20.24 -2.79 -14.05
C PRO A 19 -21.51 -1.97 -14.28
N LYS A 20 -22.54 -2.21 -13.47
CA LYS A 20 -23.82 -1.48 -13.53
C LYS A 20 -23.87 -0.32 -12.53
N SER A 21 -23.03 -0.38 -11.51
CA SER A 21 -22.93 0.64 -10.47
C SER A 21 -21.47 0.93 -10.14
N VAL A 22 -21.20 2.04 -9.48
CA VAL A 22 -19.86 2.40 -8.99
C VAL A 22 -19.34 1.36 -7.99
N GLN A 23 -20.23 0.81 -7.16
CA GLN A 23 -19.86 -0.24 -6.21
C GLN A 23 -19.40 -1.54 -6.88
N ASP A 24 -19.91 -1.87 -8.09
CA ASP A 24 -19.55 -3.07 -8.84
C ASP A 24 -18.12 -2.98 -9.41
N ILE A 25 -17.59 -1.75 -9.56
CA ILE A 25 -16.21 -1.51 -10.04
C ILE A 25 -15.19 -1.96 -8.99
N ILE A 26 -15.54 -1.86 -7.69
CA ILE A 26 -14.66 -2.26 -6.60
C ILE A 26 -14.79 -3.76 -6.36
N PRO A 27 -13.76 -4.57 -6.66
CA PRO A 27 -13.85 -6.03 -6.68
C PRO A 27 -13.86 -6.68 -5.30
N ILE A 28 -13.89 -5.90 -4.21
CA ILE A 28 -13.94 -6.41 -2.85
C ILE A 28 -15.33 -6.99 -2.58
N ARG A 29 -15.40 -8.28 -2.22
CA ARG A 29 -16.66 -8.97 -1.91
C ARG A 29 -17.02 -8.92 -0.44
N ARG A 30 -16.04 -9.11 0.43
CA ARG A 30 -16.21 -9.16 1.90
C ARG A 30 -15.01 -8.55 2.60
N ILE A 31 -15.26 -8.02 3.78
CA ILE A 31 -14.25 -7.53 4.71
C ILE A 31 -14.52 -8.12 6.10
N TRP A 32 -13.49 -8.31 6.90
CA TRP A 32 -13.56 -8.77 8.28
C TRP A 32 -12.87 -7.78 9.22
N PRO A 33 -13.28 -7.71 10.50
CA PRO A 33 -12.70 -6.77 11.46
C PRO A 33 -11.18 -6.87 11.60
N ASP A 34 -10.64 -8.09 11.46
CA ASP A 34 -9.20 -8.39 11.51
C ASP A 34 -8.42 -7.92 10.27
N GLY A 35 -9.04 -7.12 9.41
CA GLY A 35 -8.42 -6.58 8.22
C GLY A 35 -8.26 -7.57 7.07
N VAL A 36 -8.85 -8.75 7.12
CA VAL A 36 -8.89 -9.66 5.97
C VAL A 36 -9.91 -9.17 4.95
N PHE A 37 -9.51 -9.03 3.68
CA PHE A 37 -10.37 -8.67 2.56
C PHE A 37 -10.44 -9.81 1.56
N GLN A 38 -11.62 -10.01 0.95
CA GLN A 38 -11.87 -11.03 -0.05
C GLN A 38 -12.16 -10.44 -1.43
N PHE A 39 -11.44 -10.94 -2.43
CA PHE A 39 -11.59 -10.62 -3.85
C PHE A 39 -11.81 -11.93 -4.63
N GLY A 40 -13.06 -12.29 -4.91
CA GLY A 40 -13.34 -13.62 -5.49
C GLY A 40 -12.89 -14.76 -4.58
N SER A 41 -11.95 -15.60 -5.05
CA SER A 41 -11.30 -16.66 -4.28
C SER A 41 -9.99 -16.23 -3.60
N LYS A 42 -9.58 -14.98 -3.81
CA LYS A 42 -8.35 -14.41 -3.27
C LYS A 42 -8.65 -13.67 -1.97
N TYR A 43 -7.82 -13.89 -0.97
CA TYR A 43 -7.85 -13.18 0.32
C TYR A 43 -6.59 -12.35 0.46
N SER A 44 -6.69 -11.22 1.16
CA SER A 44 -5.52 -10.37 1.42
C SER A 44 -5.54 -9.80 2.82
N LYS A 45 -4.35 -9.58 3.37
CA LYS A 45 -4.10 -8.89 4.64
C LYS A 45 -2.98 -7.89 4.47
N THR A 46 -3.05 -6.76 5.16
CA THR A 46 -2.09 -5.65 5.01
C THR A 46 -1.43 -5.34 6.35
N LEU A 47 -0.14 -5.09 6.30
CA LEU A 47 0.68 -4.61 7.40
C LEU A 47 1.17 -3.22 7.07
N ARG A 48 1.20 -2.33 8.04
CA ARG A 48 1.92 -1.05 7.98
C ARG A 48 3.28 -1.23 8.61
N PHE A 49 4.34 -0.69 8.00
CA PHE A 49 5.69 -0.78 8.54
C PHE A 49 6.40 0.58 8.46
N SER A 50 7.30 0.80 9.41
CA SER A 50 8.08 2.04 9.48
C SER A 50 9.33 1.96 8.61
N ASP A 51 9.91 3.13 8.31
CA ASP A 51 11.22 3.21 7.67
C ASP A 51 12.32 2.73 8.61
N ILE A 52 13.42 2.28 8.02
CA ILE A 52 14.67 1.99 8.70
C ILE A 52 15.67 3.11 8.43
N ASN A 53 16.55 3.35 9.37
CA ASN A 53 17.53 4.44 9.25
C ASN A 53 18.71 4.08 8.34
N TYR A 54 18.38 3.71 7.09
CA TYR A 54 19.37 3.28 6.10
C TYR A 54 20.34 4.40 5.68
N ALA A 55 19.89 5.65 5.62
CA ALA A 55 20.66 6.76 5.06
C ALA A 55 21.97 7.01 5.82
N ILE A 56 21.92 6.98 7.15
CA ILE A 56 23.07 7.27 8.05
C ILE A 56 23.79 6.01 8.53
N ALA A 57 23.31 4.83 8.17
CA ALA A 57 23.94 3.57 8.58
C ALA A 57 25.35 3.39 7.98
N SER A 58 26.22 2.65 8.67
CA SER A 58 27.53 2.26 8.17
C SER A 58 27.41 1.38 6.91
N LYS A 59 28.51 1.18 6.20
CA LYS A 59 28.52 0.30 5.02
C LYS A 59 28.19 -1.15 5.39
N GLU A 60 28.71 -1.60 6.53
CA GLU A 60 28.49 -2.94 7.09
C GLU A 60 27.02 -3.12 7.44
N ASP A 61 26.41 -2.15 8.15
CA ASP A 61 24.99 -2.18 8.53
C ASP A 61 24.08 -2.15 7.30
N LYS A 62 24.39 -1.32 6.30
CA LYS A 62 23.65 -1.29 5.03
C LYS A 62 23.66 -2.65 4.33
N THR A 63 24.80 -3.36 4.36
CA THR A 63 24.90 -4.69 3.80
C THR A 63 24.06 -5.69 4.59
N ALA A 64 24.10 -5.62 5.94
CA ALA A 64 23.29 -6.47 6.81
C ALA A 64 21.78 -6.23 6.60
N MET A 65 21.34 -4.97 6.54
CA MET A 65 19.95 -4.60 6.24
C MET A 65 19.49 -5.14 4.87
N PHE A 66 20.34 -5.03 3.84
CA PHE A 66 20.04 -5.56 2.52
C PHE A 66 19.88 -7.09 2.52
N LEU A 67 20.76 -7.80 3.24
CA LEU A 67 20.67 -9.25 3.38
C LEU A 67 19.39 -9.66 4.11
N SER A 68 19.06 -9.00 5.23
CA SER A 68 17.83 -9.25 5.98
C SER A 68 16.57 -8.98 5.15
N TYR A 69 16.58 -7.91 4.35
CA TYR A 69 15.48 -7.62 3.42
C TYR A 69 15.37 -8.69 2.32
N SER A 70 16.50 -9.16 1.80
CA SER A 70 16.51 -10.25 0.82
C SER A 70 15.98 -11.57 1.41
N GLU A 71 16.31 -11.86 2.67
CA GLU A 71 15.75 -13.01 3.40
C GLU A 71 14.24 -12.89 3.62
N LEU A 72 13.74 -11.68 3.93
CA LEU A 72 12.30 -11.44 4.03
C LEU A 72 11.60 -11.79 2.70
N LEU A 73 12.12 -11.30 1.57
CA LEU A 73 11.53 -11.57 0.25
C LEU A 73 11.63 -13.06 -0.14
N ASN A 74 12.74 -13.73 0.20
CA ASN A 74 12.94 -15.15 -0.08
C ASN A 74 12.08 -16.07 0.80
N ALA A 75 11.63 -15.59 1.96
CA ALA A 75 10.73 -16.34 2.85
C ALA A 75 9.26 -16.31 2.40
N LEU A 76 8.93 -15.50 1.39
CA LEU A 76 7.56 -15.43 0.86
C LEU A 76 7.17 -16.72 0.15
N ASP A 77 5.96 -17.20 0.43
CA ASP A 77 5.40 -18.43 -0.13
C ASP A 77 5.15 -18.27 -1.65
N THR A 78 5.57 -19.26 -2.45
CA THR A 78 5.36 -19.30 -3.90
C THR A 78 3.90 -19.37 -4.33
N GLY A 79 2.99 -19.73 -3.41
CA GLY A 79 1.53 -19.73 -3.61
C GLY A 79 0.85 -18.40 -3.27
N SER A 80 1.64 -17.39 -2.85
CA SER A 80 1.14 -16.08 -2.47
C SER A 80 1.67 -14.97 -3.38
N THR A 81 1.02 -13.82 -3.34
CA THR A 81 1.50 -12.57 -3.96
C THR A 81 1.69 -11.54 -2.87
N THR A 82 2.83 -10.90 -2.85
CA THR A 82 3.14 -9.80 -1.93
C THR A 82 3.17 -8.50 -2.71
N LYS A 83 2.54 -7.46 -2.16
CA LYS A 83 2.57 -6.12 -2.72
C LYS A 83 3.18 -5.17 -1.68
N ILE A 84 4.24 -4.48 -2.06
CA ILE A 84 4.78 -3.35 -1.30
C ILE A 84 4.16 -2.09 -1.87
N THR A 85 3.58 -1.27 -1.01
CA THR A 85 2.98 0.01 -1.39
C THR A 85 3.63 1.13 -0.60
N ILE A 86 4.09 2.17 -1.30
CA ILE A 86 4.56 3.42 -0.73
C ILE A 86 3.52 4.47 -1.07
N ASN A 87 2.94 5.08 -0.05
CA ASN A 87 1.84 6.02 -0.17
C ASN A 87 2.25 7.39 0.39
N ASN A 88 2.44 8.35 -0.50
CA ASN A 88 2.66 9.73 -0.13
C ASN A 88 1.28 10.41 0.01
N LYS A 89 0.93 10.77 1.23
CA LYS A 89 -0.31 11.49 1.55
C LYS A 89 0.00 12.95 1.83
N ARG A 90 -0.85 13.84 1.38
CA ARG A 90 -0.82 15.21 1.89
C ARG A 90 -1.24 15.22 3.35
N LEU A 91 -0.51 15.96 4.15
CA LEU A 91 -0.86 16.16 5.54
C LEU A 91 -2.23 16.84 5.62
N ASP A 92 -3.18 16.20 6.29
CA ASP A 92 -4.46 16.84 6.58
C ASP A 92 -4.23 17.94 7.61
N ARG A 93 -4.35 19.19 7.17
CA ARG A 93 -4.14 20.36 8.02
C ARG A 93 -5.07 20.38 9.23
N ARG A 94 -6.31 19.91 9.10
CA ARG A 94 -7.28 19.91 10.20
C ARG A 94 -6.89 18.91 11.28
N ASN A 95 -6.51 17.69 10.88
CA ASN A 95 -6.03 16.68 11.82
C ASN A 95 -4.73 17.14 12.51
N PHE A 96 -3.80 17.71 11.74
CA PHE A 96 -2.58 18.30 12.30
C PHE A 96 -2.88 19.39 13.34
N GLU A 97 -3.80 20.31 13.03
CA GLU A 97 -4.19 21.37 13.97
C GLU A 97 -4.81 20.81 15.27
N GLN A 98 -5.58 19.73 15.17
CA GLN A 98 -6.22 19.10 16.32
C GLN A 98 -5.28 18.24 17.17
N GLU A 99 -4.34 17.55 16.57
CA GLU A 99 -3.48 16.58 17.26
C GLU A 99 -2.17 17.18 17.76
N ILE A 100 -1.63 18.16 17.05
CA ILE A 100 -0.27 18.68 17.31
C ILE A 100 -0.26 20.07 17.93
N LEU A 101 -1.24 20.92 17.62
CA LEU A 101 -1.29 22.25 18.21
C LEU A 101 -1.69 22.19 19.69
N ILE A 102 -0.96 22.94 20.50
CA ILE A 102 -1.21 23.01 21.92
C ILE A 102 -2.40 23.95 22.18
N PRO A 103 -3.53 23.45 22.71
CA PRO A 103 -4.68 24.32 22.99
C PRO A 103 -4.38 25.33 24.08
N PRO A 104 -4.97 26.52 24.03
CA PRO A 104 -4.85 27.52 25.10
C PRO A 104 -5.48 26.99 26.38
N LYS A 105 -4.83 27.27 27.52
CA LYS A 105 -5.28 26.85 28.87
C LYS A 105 -5.77 28.01 29.75
N GLY A 106 -5.68 29.27 29.28
CA GLY A 106 -6.05 30.46 30.03
C GLY A 106 -5.02 30.86 31.11
N ASP A 107 -3.76 30.47 30.92
CA ASP A 107 -2.66 30.77 31.83
C ASP A 107 -1.60 31.72 31.21
N ASP A 108 -0.62 32.16 31.98
CA ASP A 108 0.43 33.09 31.54
C ASP A 108 1.33 32.54 30.44
N LEU A 109 1.23 31.21 30.13
CA LEU A 109 2.01 30.54 29.08
C LEU A 109 1.30 30.54 27.74
N ASP A 110 0.09 31.05 27.63
CA ASP A 110 -0.67 31.03 26.36
C ASP A 110 -0.01 31.87 25.26
N GLY A 111 0.75 32.90 25.62
CA GLY A 111 1.58 33.65 24.69
C GLY A 111 2.63 32.75 24.00
N GLY A 112 3.36 31.99 24.80
CA GLY A 112 4.35 31.02 24.28
C GLY A 112 3.75 29.87 23.46
N ARG A 113 2.58 29.33 23.88
CA ARG A 113 1.85 28.34 23.11
C ARG A 113 1.43 28.87 21.75
N LYS A 114 0.95 30.10 21.69
CA LYS A 114 0.54 30.74 20.44
C LYS A 114 1.73 30.92 19.47
N GLU A 115 2.87 31.35 19.98
CA GLU A 115 4.10 31.55 19.21
C GLU A 115 4.63 30.20 18.70
N TYR A 116 4.67 29.17 19.54
CA TYR A 116 5.07 27.83 19.19
C TYR A 116 4.14 27.22 18.11
N ASN A 117 2.84 27.36 18.29
CA ASN A 117 1.84 26.90 17.31
C ASN A 117 1.98 27.62 15.96
N ALA A 118 2.25 28.94 15.97
CA ALA A 118 2.50 29.70 14.76
C ALA A 118 3.75 29.20 14.01
N MET A 119 4.83 28.90 14.72
CA MET A 119 6.03 28.30 14.15
C MET A 119 5.77 26.93 13.54
N LEU A 120 4.96 26.08 14.18
CA LEU A 120 4.60 24.76 13.65
C LEU A 120 3.75 24.87 12.38
N LEU A 121 2.76 25.78 12.37
CA LEU A 121 1.90 26.04 11.20
C LEU A 121 2.70 26.59 10.03
N ASP A 122 3.67 27.46 10.26
CA ASP A 122 4.56 28.00 9.24
C ASP A 122 5.38 26.88 8.59
N LYS A 123 5.97 25.99 9.40
CA LYS A 123 6.72 24.82 8.90
C LYS A 123 5.87 23.84 8.09
N VAL A 124 4.61 23.67 8.42
CA VAL A 124 3.69 22.78 7.67
C VAL A 124 3.22 23.44 6.38
N THR A 125 3.11 24.76 6.37
CA THR A 125 2.73 25.53 5.18
C THR A 125 3.87 25.58 4.17
N ASP A 126 5.12 25.43 4.65
CA ASP A 126 6.28 25.30 3.78
C ASP A 126 6.17 24.01 2.94
N SER A 127 6.09 24.16 1.62
CA SER A 127 5.70 23.12 0.66
C SER A 127 6.54 21.82 0.71
N SER A 128 7.69 21.85 1.36
CA SER A 128 8.59 20.70 1.52
C SER A 128 8.14 19.69 2.59
N ASN A 129 7.29 20.09 3.54
CA ASN A 129 6.91 19.27 4.70
C ASN A 129 5.43 18.84 4.70
N SER A 130 4.74 18.99 3.56
CA SER A 130 3.29 18.75 3.48
C SER A 130 2.92 17.32 3.09
N VAL A 131 3.88 16.40 3.03
CA VAL A 131 3.68 15.01 2.63
C VAL A 131 4.18 14.06 3.71
N VAL A 132 3.31 13.17 4.14
CA VAL A 132 3.65 12.02 4.99
C VAL A 132 3.74 10.79 4.10
N GLN A 133 4.80 10.01 4.27
CA GLN A 133 5.01 8.77 3.54
C GLN A 133 4.69 7.58 4.44
N GLU A 134 3.71 6.77 4.02
CA GLU A 134 3.34 5.54 4.67
C GLU A 134 3.72 4.34 3.80
N ARG A 135 4.08 3.23 4.42
CA ARG A 135 4.52 2.01 3.74
C ARG A 135 3.70 0.82 4.19
N TYR A 136 3.29 0.01 3.21
CA TYR A 136 2.44 -1.14 3.45
C TYR A 136 2.99 -2.38 2.75
N ILE A 137 2.82 -3.53 3.41
CA ILE A 137 2.98 -4.85 2.80
C ILE A 137 1.60 -5.51 2.78
N THR A 138 1.10 -5.83 1.59
CA THR A 138 -0.14 -6.57 1.42
C THR A 138 0.17 -7.98 0.94
N LEU A 139 -0.17 -8.96 1.76
CA LEU A 139 -0.09 -10.38 1.43
C LEU A 139 -1.40 -10.82 0.83
N SER A 140 -1.35 -11.62 -0.24
CA SER A 140 -2.54 -12.14 -0.90
C SER A 140 -2.37 -13.62 -1.23
N VAL A 141 -3.42 -14.41 -1.01
CA VAL A 141 -3.40 -15.86 -1.22
C VAL A 141 -4.76 -16.35 -1.72
N HIS A 142 -4.76 -17.38 -2.55
CA HIS A 142 -5.97 -18.10 -2.93
C HIS A 142 -6.26 -19.22 -1.93
N LYS A 143 -7.41 -19.17 -1.30
CA LYS A 143 -7.87 -20.20 -0.34
C LYS A 143 -9.36 -20.50 -0.57
N LYS A 144 -9.81 -21.67 -0.06
CA LYS A 144 -11.22 -22.08 -0.21
C LYS A 144 -12.16 -21.28 0.67
N ASN A 145 -11.71 -20.94 1.87
CA ASN A 145 -12.49 -20.22 2.88
C ASN A 145 -11.60 -19.23 3.67
N VAL A 146 -12.22 -18.41 4.48
CA VAL A 146 -11.53 -17.39 5.29
C VAL A 146 -10.70 -17.98 6.42
N GLU A 147 -11.10 -19.12 6.97
CA GLU A 147 -10.42 -19.82 8.06
C GLU A 147 -9.04 -20.32 7.59
N GLU A 148 -8.98 -20.92 6.40
CA GLU A 148 -7.71 -21.32 5.77
C GLU A 148 -6.84 -20.11 5.45
N ALA A 149 -7.46 -19.01 5.04
CA ALA A 149 -6.73 -17.76 4.76
C ALA A 149 -6.15 -17.15 6.04
N ARG A 150 -6.90 -17.13 7.13
CA ARG A 150 -6.43 -16.66 8.44
C ARG A 150 -5.25 -17.48 8.95
N ALA A 151 -5.37 -18.81 8.95
CA ALA A 151 -4.27 -19.69 9.35
C ALA A 151 -3.00 -19.47 8.53
N PHE A 152 -3.13 -19.13 7.24
CA PHE A 152 -2.00 -18.75 6.41
C PHE A 152 -1.44 -17.37 6.82
N PHE A 153 -2.31 -16.37 7.00
CA PHE A 153 -1.88 -15.01 7.36
C PHE A 153 -1.24 -14.97 8.75
N ASP A 154 -1.79 -15.65 9.75
CA ASP A 154 -1.24 -15.68 11.11
C ASP A 154 0.22 -16.11 11.10
N ARG A 155 0.57 -17.15 10.34
CA ARG A 155 1.95 -17.60 10.19
C ARG A 155 2.82 -16.61 9.42
N THR A 156 2.34 -16.17 8.24
CA THR A 156 3.16 -15.35 7.33
C THR A 156 3.34 -13.94 7.86
N VAL A 157 2.32 -13.38 8.50
CA VAL A 157 2.39 -12.08 9.16
C VAL A 157 3.35 -12.11 10.34
N HIS A 158 3.29 -13.16 11.17
CA HIS A 158 4.23 -13.32 12.29
C HIS A 158 5.70 -13.36 11.80
N ASP A 159 5.98 -14.15 10.78
CA ASP A 159 7.31 -14.23 10.18
C ASP A 159 7.76 -12.90 9.58
N ALA A 160 6.89 -12.23 8.83
CA ALA A 160 7.20 -10.94 8.22
C ALA A 160 7.46 -9.86 9.28
N SER A 161 6.59 -9.78 10.30
CA SER A 161 6.74 -8.82 11.41
C SER A 161 8.01 -9.06 12.22
N SER A 162 8.34 -10.33 12.48
CA SER A 162 9.59 -10.68 13.18
C SER A 162 10.83 -10.21 12.40
N ARG A 163 10.86 -10.46 11.09
CA ARG A 163 11.97 -10.04 10.23
C ARG A 163 12.08 -8.52 10.10
N LEU A 164 10.95 -7.82 9.98
CA LEU A 164 10.92 -6.35 9.96
C LEU A 164 11.42 -5.76 11.28
N ASN A 165 10.98 -6.30 12.41
CA ASN A 165 11.44 -5.87 13.72
C ASN A 165 12.95 -6.11 13.92
N HIS A 166 13.51 -7.18 13.36
CA HIS A 166 14.97 -7.40 13.35
C HIS A 166 15.75 -6.35 12.55
N MET A 167 15.09 -5.65 11.63
CA MET A 167 15.67 -4.53 10.88
C MET A 167 15.35 -3.17 11.51
N ASP A 168 14.87 -3.14 12.77
CA ASP A 168 14.39 -1.93 13.46
C ASP A 168 13.22 -1.23 12.75
N SER A 169 12.45 -1.97 11.94
CA SER A 169 11.22 -1.50 11.33
C SER A 169 10.02 -1.93 12.17
N HIS A 170 9.32 -0.96 12.77
CA HIS A 170 8.08 -1.24 13.49
C HIS A 170 7.00 -1.71 12.51
N CYS A 171 6.34 -2.82 12.83
CA CYS A 171 5.34 -3.43 11.98
C CYS A 171 4.04 -3.66 12.75
N GLU A 172 2.91 -3.24 12.19
CA GLU A 172 1.58 -3.41 12.78
C GLU A 172 0.58 -3.93 11.75
N GLU A 173 -0.36 -4.74 12.20
CA GLU A 173 -1.46 -5.24 11.38
C GLU A 173 -2.52 -4.16 11.22
N MET A 174 -3.00 -3.97 10.00
CA MET A 174 -4.07 -3.03 9.70
C MET A 174 -5.43 -3.72 9.82
N ASP A 175 -6.36 -3.07 10.49
CA ASP A 175 -7.74 -3.52 10.58
C ASP A 175 -8.57 -3.16 9.33
N ALA A 176 -9.87 -3.42 9.37
CA ALA A 176 -10.74 -3.13 8.23
C ALA A 176 -10.89 -1.64 7.97
N ALA A 177 -10.97 -0.81 9.03
CA ALA A 177 -11.14 0.63 8.89
C ALA A 177 -9.88 1.28 8.33
N ASP A 178 -8.71 0.90 8.82
CA ASP A 178 -7.42 1.36 8.32
C ASP A 178 -7.25 1.09 6.82
N ARG A 179 -7.60 -0.14 6.40
CA ARG A 179 -7.48 -0.53 4.99
C ARG A 179 -8.51 0.16 4.10
N LEU A 180 -9.73 0.37 4.59
CA LEU A 180 -10.73 1.14 3.86
C LEU A 180 -10.34 2.61 3.76
N HIS A 181 -9.69 3.19 4.76
CA HIS A 181 -9.18 4.56 4.69
C HIS A 181 -8.19 4.76 3.53
N ILE A 182 -7.25 3.81 3.32
CA ILE A 182 -6.34 3.87 2.16
C ILE A 182 -7.13 3.87 0.84
N LEU A 183 -8.17 3.05 0.74
CA LEU A 183 -9.00 2.98 -0.47
C LEU A 183 -9.88 4.23 -0.64
N HIS A 184 -10.38 4.80 0.46
CA HIS A 184 -11.09 6.06 0.44
C HIS A 184 -10.21 7.18 -0.13
N ASP A 185 -8.98 7.35 0.38
CA ASP A 185 -8.04 8.35 -0.09
C ASP A 185 -7.73 8.18 -1.59
N PHE A 186 -7.70 6.95 -2.07
CA PHE A 186 -7.47 6.64 -3.48
C PHE A 186 -8.68 6.96 -4.38
N TYR A 187 -9.89 6.59 -3.95
CA TYR A 187 -11.09 6.76 -4.76
C TYR A 187 -11.76 8.13 -4.60
N ARG A 188 -11.60 8.79 -3.46
CA ARG A 188 -12.20 10.10 -3.12
C ARG A 188 -11.12 11.16 -2.91
N VAL A 189 -10.31 11.37 -3.94
CA VAL A 189 -9.18 12.32 -3.92
C VAL A 189 -9.67 13.72 -3.60
N GLY A 190 -9.15 14.30 -2.52
CA GLY A 190 -9.50 15.64 -2.02
C GLY A 190 -10.56 15.63 -0.93
N GLU A 191 -11.02 14.45 -0.48
CA GLU A 191 -11.97 14.23 0.60
C GLU A 191 -11.35 13.38 1.72
N GLU A 192 -10.02 13.34 1.83
CA GLU A 192 -9.26 12.48 2.74
C GLU A 192 -9.68 12.69 4.21
N SER A 193 -10.06 13.91 4.59
CA SER A 193 -10.53 14.26 5.94
C SER A 193 -11.99 13.84 6.22
N GLU A 194 -12.72 13.41 5.22
CA GLU A 194 -14.14 13.10 5.34
C GLU A 194 -14.40 11.62 5.64
N PHE A 195 -13.38 10.79 5.67
CA PHE A 195 -13.51 9.36 5.96
C PHE A 195 -14.15 9.13 7.32
N ARG A 196 -15.26 8.39 7.31
CA ARG A 196 -15.98 7.94 8.50
C ARG A 196 -16.43 6.51 8.26
N PHE A 197 -15.94 5.60 9.05
CA PHE A 197 -16.32 4.20 8.96
C PHE A 197 -16.28 3.54 10.33
N ASP A 198 -17.41 2.99 10.75
CA ASP A 198 -17.53 2.05 11.86
C ASP A 198 -18.18 0.77 11.35
N LEU A 199 -17.45 -0.35 11.43
CA LEU A 199 -17.91 -1.63 10.91
C LEU A 199 -19.18 -2.12 11.62
N ARG A 200 -19.28 -1.93 12.94
CA ARG A 200 -20.42 -2.38 13.73
C ARG A 200 -21.66 -1.58 13.40
N GLU A 201 -21.52 -0.27 13.29
CA GLU A 201 -22.60 0.64 12.94
C GLU A 201 -23.10 0.39 11.52
N ASN A 202 -22.20 0.23 10.55
CA ASN A 202 -22.54 -0.12 9.17
C ASN A 202 -23.31 -1.44 9.07
N MET A 203 -22.86 -2.47 9.77
CA MET A 203 -23.54 -3.78 9.80
C MET A 203 -24.95 -3.66 10.42
N LYS A 204 -25.11 -2.87 11.49
CA LYS A 204 -26.37 -2.65 12.16
C LYS A 204 -27.37 -1.91 11.27
N ASN A 205 -26.89 -0.95 10.51
CA ASN A 205 -27.72 -0.11 9.64
C ASN A 205 -27.94 -0.72 8.24
N GLY A 206 -27.32 -1.88 7.93
CA GLY A 206 -27.44 -2.56 6.63
C GLY A 206 -26.73 -1.81 5.49
N HIS A 207 -25.83 -0.88 5.79
CA HIS A 207 -25.02 -0.18 4.80
C HIS A 207 -23.90 -1.04 4.26
N SER A 208 -23.56 -0.84 2.99
CA SER A 208 -22.40 -1.47 2.39
C SER A 208 -21.11 -0.75 2.84
N PHE A 209 -20.05 -1.51 3.21
CA PHE A 209 -18.75 -0.90 3.44
C PHE A 209 -18.23 -0.14 2.21
N LYS A 210 -18.72 -0.47 1.01
CA LYS A 210 -18.36 0.21 -0.23
C LYS A 210 -18.84 1.65 -0.28
N ASP A 211 -19.90 1.99 0.44
CA ASP A 211 -20.42 3.36 0.51
C ASP A 211 -19.37 4.32 1.12
N ALA A 212 -18.53 3.81 2.02
CA ALA A 212 -17.47 4.61 2.64
C ALA A 212 -16.28 4.92 1.71
N ILE A 213 -16.13 4.19 0.61
CA ILE A 213 -14.97 4.31 -0.28
C ILE A 213 -15.31 4.64 -1.73
N CYS A 214 -16.55 4.37 -2.16
CA CYS A 214 -16.98 4.66 -3.54
C CYS A 214 -17.01 6.17 -3.80
N PRO A 215 -16.48 6.64 -4.93
CA PRO A 215 -16.71 7.99 -5.38
C PRO A 215 -18.20 8.16 -5.82
N ASP A 216 -18.67 9.38 -5.84
CA ASP A 216 -20.08 9.68 -6.19
C ASP A 216 -20.41 9.31 -7.64
N SER A 217 -19.42 9.37 -8.53
CA SER A 217 -19.58 9.00 -9.94
C SER A 217 -18.28 8.48 -10.54
N MET A 218 -18.43 7.60 -11.54
CA MET A 218 -17.33 7.21 -12.43
C MET A 218 -17.81 7.24 -13.88
N GLU A 219 -17.10 7.96 -14.73
CA GLU A 219 -17.33 7.99 -16.17
C GLU A 219 -16.06 7.56 -16.91
N PHE A 220 -16.19 6.62 -17.84
CA PHE A 220 -15.08 6.17 -18.67
C PHE A 220 -15.25 6.69 -20.09
N LYS A 221 -14.26 7.45 -20.56
CA LYS A 221 -14.16 8.00 -21.91
C LYS A 221 -13.05 7.27 -22.67
N LYS A 222 -12.85 7.61 -23.93
CA LYS A 222 -11.88 6.94 -24.80
C LYS A 222 -10.43 7.15 -24.35
N ASP A 223 -10.09 8.32 -23.81
CA ASP A 223 -8.72 8.76 -23.50
C ASP A 223 -8.53 9.22 -22.05
N HIS A 224 -9.60 9.28 -21.27
CA HIS A 224 -9.59 9.66 -19.87
C HIS A 224 -10.79 9.04 -19.13
N PHE A 225 -10.76 9.12 -17.82
CA PHE A 225 -11.91 8.83 -16.97
C PHE A 225 -12.18 10.01 -16.03
N ILE A 226 -13.38 10.07 -15.50
CA ILE A 226 -13.76 11.05 -14.48
C ILE A 226 -14.21 10.25 -13.25
N MET A 227 -13.65 10.58 -12.10
CA MET A 227 -13.95 9.93 -10.83
C MET A 227 -14.16 10.99 -9.75
N GLY A 228 -15.40 11.09 -9.22
CA GLY A 228 -15.75 12.11 -8.23
C GLY A 228 -15.40 13.53 -8.68
N GLY A 229 -15.66 13.89 -9.96
CA GLY A 229 -15.32 15.20 -10.50
C GLY A 229 -13.84 15.43 -10.81
N LYS A 230 -12.95 14.46 -10.58
CA LYS A 230 -11.52 14.53 -10.93
C LYS A 230 -11.23 13.81 -12.23
N TYR A 231 -10.38 14.40 -13.07
CA TYR A 231 -9.95 13.80 -14.33
C TYR A 231 -8.76 12.87 -14.09
N GLY A 232 -8.82 11.67 -14.65
CA GLY A 232 -7.76 10.69 -14.60
C GLY A 232 -7.39 10.17 -15.99
N ARG A 233 -6.14 9.75 -16.16
CA ARG A 233 -5.65 9.12 -17.38
C ARG A 233 -4.74 7.94 -17.02
N VAL A 234 -4.88 6.85 -17.74
CA VAL A 234 -3.97 5.70 -17.64
C VAL A 234 -2.82 5.88 -18.62
N LEU A 235 -1.60 5.78 -18.12
CA LEU A 235 -0.38 5.79 -18.90
C LEU A 235 0.34 4.45 -18.70
N PHE A 236 1.06 3.98 -19.71
CA PHE A 236 1.89 2.79 -19.62
C PHE A 236 3.23 3.03 -20.30
N LEU A 237 4.27 2.37 -19.79
CA LEU A 237 5.57 2.37 -20.44
C LEU A 237 5.53 1.41 -21.62
N LYS A 238 5.77 1.92 -22.83
CA LYS A 238 5.82 1.11 -24.06
C LYS A 238 7.14 0.37 -24.18
N GLU A 239 8.22 1.01 -23.79
CA GLU A 239 9.57 0.46 -23.85
C GLU A 239 10.21 0.53 -22.46
N TYR A 240 10.81 -0.57 -22.05
CA TYR A 240 11.46 -0.69 -20.76
C TYR A 240 12.97 -0.56 -20.94
N ALA A 241 13.62 0.13 -19.99
CA ALA A 241 15.06 0.09 -19.88
C ALA A 241 15.54 -1.35 -19.59
N SER A 242 16.75 -1.68 -20.01
CA SER A 242 17.34 -3.01 -19.76
C SER A 242 17.55 -3.32 -18.28
N TYR A 243 17.58 -2.30 -17.43
CA TYR A 243 17.66 -2.41 -15.98
C TYR A 243 16.99 -1.19 -15.31
N ILE A 244 16.49 -1.40 -14.10
CA ILE A 244 15.91 -0.35 -13.26
C ILE A 244 16.88 -0.12 -12.09
N LYS A 245 17.21 1.15 -11.84
CA LYS A 245 17.99 1.55 -10.67
C LYS A 245 17.05 1.84 -9.50
N ASP A 246 17.52 1.58 -8.30
CA ASP A 246 16.86 1.95 -7.03
C ASP A 246 16.64 3.47 -6.91
N SER A 247 17.52 4.29 -7.51
CA SER A 247 17.34 5.74 -7.59
C SER A 247 16.00 6.15 -8.23
N MET A 248 15.47 5.37 -9.17
CA MET A 248 14.18 5.67 -9.81
C MET A 248 13.01 5.61 -8.81
N ILE A 249 13.00 4.62 -7.93
CA ILE A 249 11.98 4.51 -6.88
C ILE A 249 12.12 5.68 -5.90
N ASN A 250 13.34 6.01 -5.51
CA ASN A 250 13.64 7.14 -4.64
C ASN A 250 13.17 8.48 -5.25
N GLU A 251 13.48 8.72 -6.53
CA GLU A 251 13.06 9.93 -7.23
C GLU A 251 11.53 10.07 -7.27
N LEU A 252 10.81 8.98 -7.57
CA LEU A 252 9.35 8.97 -7.59
C LEU A 252 8.75 9.20 -6.20
N THR A 253 9.27 8.52 -5.18
CA THR A 253 8.72 8.60 -3.82
C THR A 253 9.13 9.86 -3.06
N SER A 254 10.17 10.56 -3.51
CA SER A 254 10.60 11.86 -2.96
C SER A 254 9.81 13.04 -3.52
N LEU A 255 8.90 12.82 -4.47
CA LEU A 255 8.05 13.88 -5.01
C LEU A 255 7.14 14.43 -3.90
N ASN A 256 7.13 15.76 -3.74
CA ASN A 256 6.20 16.45 -2.83
C ASN A 256 4.77 16.51 -3.42
N ARG A 257 4.21 15.36 -3.69
CA ARG A 257 2.88 15.15 -4.29
C ARG A 257 2.23 13.91 -3.69
N SER A 258 0.90 13.88 -3.67
CA SER A 258 0.17 12.65 -3.40
C SER A 258 0.53 11.63 -4.48
N LEU A 259 1.04 10.49 -4.06
CA LEU A 259 1.49 9.41 -4.94
C LEU A 259 1.28 8.08 -4.23
N MET A 260 0.78 7.08 -4.94
CA MET A 260 0.76 5.70 -4.49
C MET A 260 1.58 4.86 -5.46
N LEU A 261 2.74 4.39 -5.03
CA LEU A 261 3.59 3.45 -5.77
C LEU A 261 3.35 2.04 -5.24
N SER A 262 3.02 1.10 -6.12
CA SER A 262 2.84 -0.31 -5.77
C SER A 262 3.80 -1.19 -6.55
N ILE A 263 4.46 -2.11 -5.86
CA ILE A 263 5.38 -3.10 -6.41
C ILE A 263 4.86 -4.48 -6.07
N ASP A 264 4.44 -5.24 -7.09
CA ASP A 264 4.00 -6.62 -6.92
C ASP A 264 5.20 -7.57 -6.98
N ILE A 265 5.31 -8.42 -5.97
CA ILE A 265 6.35 -9.43 -5.82
C ILE A 265 5.67 -10.80 -5.92
N ILE A 266 6.03 -11.53 -6.97
CA ILE A 266 5.52 -12.87 -7.24
C ILE A 266 6.67 -13.85 -7.06
N PRO A 267 6.71 -14.63 -5.97
CA PRO A 267 7.75 -15.63 -5.76
C PRO A 267 7.71 -16.69 -6.87
N VAL A 268 8.88 -17.04 -7.39
CA VAL A 268 9.04 -18.07 -8.42
C VAL A 268 9.44 -19.39 -7.75
N PRO A 269 8.86 -20.54 -8.12
CA PRO A 269 9.28 -21.84 -7.61
C PRO A 269 10.79 -22.09 -7.82
N THR A 270 11.44 -22.73 -6.86
CA THR A 270 12.90 -22.88 -6.84
C THR A 270 13.44 -23.60 -8.07
N ASP A 271 12.75 -24.61 -8.57
CA ASP A 271 13.08 -25.34 -9.78
C ASP A 271 13.09 -24.44 -11.02
N GLU A 272 12.06 -23.61 -11.16
CA GLU A 272 11.95 -22.62 -12.25
C GLU A 272 13.01 -21.52 -12.12
N ALA A 273 13.29 -21.05 -10.89
CA ALA A 273 14.32 -20.06 -10.63
C ALA A 273 15.73 -20.56 -10.99
N VAL A 274 16.05 -21.81 -10.69
CA VAL A 274 17.33 -22.46 -11.05
C VAL A 274 17.50 -22.53 -12.57
N ASP A 275 16.45 -22.86 -13.30
CA ASP A 275 16.49 -22.90 -14.77
C ASP A 275 16.69 -21.53 -15.41
N VAL A 276 16.06 -20.49 -14.86
CA VAL A 276 16.26 -19.10 -15.29
C VAL A 276 17.71 -18.69 -15.04
N TYR A 277 18.25 -18.98 -13.86
CA TYR A 277 19.63 -18.66 -13.50
C TYR A 277 20.65 -19.36 -14.42
N LYS A 278 20.44 -20.64 -14.73
CA LYS A 278 21.30 -21.40 -15.67
C LYS A 278 21.31 -20.76 -17.05
N ARG A 279 20.15 -20.38 -17.57
CA ARG A 279 20.01 -19.73 -18.90
C ARG A 279 20.70 -18.36 -18.91
N GLN A 280 20.58 -17.56 -17.88
CA GLN A 280 21.25 -16.26 -17.78
C GLN A 280 22.78 -16.41 -17.73
N ARG A 281 23.28 -17.46 -17.05
CA ARG A 281 24.71 -17.74 -16.98
C ARG A 281 25.29 -18.16 -18.33
N LEU A 282 24.55 -18.97 -19.09
CA LEU A 282 24.94 -19.37 -20.46
C LEU A 282 24.93 -18.20 -21.45
N GLN A 283 24.07 -17.20 -21.25
CA GLN A 283 24.06 -15.99 -22.08
C GLN A 283 25.20 -15.01 -21.74
N ARG A 284 25.69 -15.00 -20.50
CA ARG A 284 26.83 -14.14 -20.08
C ARG A 284 28.20 -14.68 -20.48
N TYR A 285 28.31 -15.99 -20.69
CA TYR A 285 29.53 -16.68 -21.09
C TYR A 285 29.18 -17.64 -22.23
N PRO A 286 29.01 -17.13 -23.48
CA PRO A 286 28.96 -18.02 -24.65
C PRO A 286 30.34 -18.71 -24.75
N ALA A 287 30.33 -20.02 -24.90
CA ALA A 287 31.52 -20.85 -25.02
C ALA A 287 32.36 -20.48 -26.25
#